data_d8b62e48fb7f2e4ee7b88e4eb27480df
#
_entry.id   d8b62e48fb7f2e4ee7b88e4eb27480df
#
_cell.length_a   1.000
_cell.length_b   1.000
_cell.length_c   1.000
_cell.angle_alpha   90.00
_cell.angle_beta   90.00
_cell.angle_gamma   90.00
#
_symmetry.space_group_name_H-M   'P 1'
#
loop_
_entity.id
_entity.type
_entity.pdbx_description
1 polymer ?
#
loop_
_entity_poly.entity_id
_entity_poly.type
_entity_poly.pdbx_seq_one_letter_code
_entity_poly.pdbx_strand_id
1 'polypeptide(L)'
;MIHNTAIIDPKAKISSDVSIGAFTVIGPNVEIGENTIIQSHVSIIGNTKVGKNNKIYPFASIGNDPQDLKFDGEVTKLEIGDNNKIREYVTINPGTKGGGGLTKIGNNCLFMVSSHIAHDCLVEDNVILANNVPL
;
A
#
# COMPACT_ATOMS: atom_id res chain seq x y z
N MET A 1 -12.14 -11.87 -7.37
CA MET A 1 -11.55 -12.57 -8.54
C MET A 1 -10.12 -12.06 -8.78
N ILE A 2 -9.22 -12.96 -9.03
CA ILE A 2 -7.82 -12.61 -9.33
C ILE A 2 -7.59 -12.83 -10.83
N HIS A 3 -7.17 -11.79 -11.52
CA HIS A 3 -6.87 -11.89 -12.96
C HIS A 3 -5.66 -12.80 -13.18
N ASN A 4 -5.69 -13.60 -14.24
CA ASN A 4 -4.66 -14.61 -14.51
C ASN A 4 -3.28 -14.02 -14.83
N THR A 5 -3.18 -12.74 -15.18
CA THR A 5 -1.89 -12.07 -15.41
C THR A 5 -1.31 -11.44 -14.15
N ALA A 6 -2.03 -11.43 -13.03
CA ALA A 6 -1.51 -10.95 -11.77
C ALA A 6 -0.42 -11.90 -11.26
N ILE A 7 0.66 -11.33 -10.72
CA ILE A 7 1.77 -12.10 -10.16
C ILE A 7 1.68 -11.98 -8.64
N ILE A 8 1.21 -13.03 -7.99
CA ILE A 8 1.02 -13.07 -6.54
C ILE A 8 1.95 -14.11 -5.95
N ASP A 9 2.81 -13.69 -5.04
CA ASP A 9 3.69 -14.62 -4.36
C ASP A 9 2.85 -15.60 -3.53
N PRO A 10 3.15 -16.90 -3.58
CA PRO A 10 2.37 -17.90 -2.84
C PRO A 10 2.40 -17.73 -1.32
N LYS A 11 3.35 -16.97 -0.79
CA LYS A 11 3.41 -16.66 0.64
C LYS A 11 2.51 -15.51 1.06
N ALA A 12 2.01 -14.72 0.13
CA ALA A 12 1.11 -13.62 0.42
C ALA A 12 -0.18 -14.14 1.06
N LYS A 13 -0.70 -13.40 2.05
CA LYS A 13 -1.95 -13.75 2.75
C LYS A 13 -3.07 -12.86 2.23
N ILE A 14 -3.88 -13.42 1.36
CA ILE A 14 -4.94 -12.67 0.68
C ILE A 14 -6.28 -13.31 1.03
N SER A 15 -7.23 -12.52 1.53
CA SER A 15 -8.59 -12.99 1.79
C SER A 15 -9.27 -13.44 0.50
N SER A 16 -10.14 -14.44 0.60
CA SER A 16 -10.73 -15.13 -0.58
C SER A 16 -11.58 -14.23 -1.46
N ASP A 17 -12.11 -13.16 -0.93
CA ASP A 17 -13.01 -12.23 -1.62
C ASP A 17 -12.31 -10.98 -2.15
N VAL A 18 -10.98 -10.92 -2.09
CA VAL A 18 -10.19 -9.83 -2.65
C VAL A 18 -10.19 -9.93 -4.17
N SER A 19 -10.36 -8.78 -4.84
CA SER A 19 -10.23 -8.69 -6.30
C SER A 19 -8.89 -8.09 -6.66
N ILE A 20 -8.19 -8.71 -7.62
CA ILE A 20 -6.88 -8.25 -8.07
C ILE A 20 -6.87 -8.20 -9.60
N GLY A 21 -6.60 -7.02 -10.14
CA GLY A 21 -6.61 -6.76 -11.57
C GLY A 21 -5.37 -7.23 -12.31
N ALA A 22 -5.40 -7.05 -13.62
CA ALA A 22 -4.34 -7.48 -14.53
C ALA A 22 -3.00 -6.82 -14.21
N PHE A 23 -1.92 -7.58 -14.36
CA PHE A 23 -0.53 -7.11 -14.24
C PHE A 23 -0.17 -6.50 -12.87
N THR A 24 -0.94 -6.80 -11.85
CA THR A 24 -0.64 -6.42 -10.47
C THR A 24 0.36 -7.39 -9.87
N VAL A 25 1.30 -6.86 -9.09
CA VAL A 25 2.33 -7.66 -8.41
C VAL A 25 2.13 -7.56 -6.90
N ILE A 26 2.03 -8.70 -6.24
CA ILE A 26 1.92 -8.80 -4.78
C ILE A 26 3.09 -9.62 -4.24
N GLY A 27 3.86 -9.01 -3.34
CA GLY A 27 5.03 -9.65 -2.74
C GLY A 27 4.72 -10.66 -1.63
N PRO A 28 5.75 -11.39 -1.14
CA PRO A 28 5.55 -12.52 -0.23
C PRO A 28 5.11 -12.15 1.18
N ASN A 29 5.46 -10.96 1.65
CA ASN A 29 5.18 -10.53 3.03
C ASN A 29 4.00 -9.56 3.10
N VAL A 30 3.09 -9.66 2.14
CA VAL A 30 1.91 -8.81 2.02
C VAL A 30 0.69 -9.53 2.57
N GLU A 31 -0.12 -8.82 3.36
CA GLU A 31 -1.43 -9.28 3.81
C GLU A 31 -2.51 -8.34 3.30
N ILE A 32 -3.60 -8.87 2.76
CA ILE A 32 -4.71 -8.07 2.23
C ILE A 32 -6.02 -8.59 2.82
N GLY A 33 -6.74 -7.69 3.48
CA GLY A 33 -8.01 -7.98 4.15
C GLY A 33 -9.21 -8.04 3.21
N GLU A 34 -10.33 -8.47 3.77
CA GLU A 34 -11.58 -8.77 3.07
C GLU A 34 -12.09 -7.60 2.22
N ASN A 35 -12.73 -7.92 1.11
CA ASN A 35 -13.42 -6.98 0.22
C ASN A 35 -12.53 -5.86 -0.35
N THR A 36 -11.24 -5.97 -0.25
CA THR A 36 -10.33 -5.01 -0.87
C THR A 36 -10.30 -5.25 -2.38
N ILE A 37 -10.34 -4.16 -3.14
CA ILE A 37 -10.29 -4.18 -4.60
C ILE A 37 -8.99 -3.54 -5.04
N ILE A 38 -8.17 -4.32 -5.71
CA ILE A 38 -6.91 -3.85 -6.28
C ILE A 38 -7.08 -3.90 -7.80
N GLN A 39 -6.95 -2.75 -8.44
CA GLN A 39 -7.12 -2.65 -9.89
C GLN A 39 -5.85 -3.11 -10.62
N SER A 40 -5.74 -2.82 -11.90
CA SER A 40 -4.61 -3.27 -12.71
C SER A 40 -3.32 -2.49 -12.42
N HIS A 41 -2.19 -3.10 -12.72
CA HIS A 41 -0.87 -2.43 -12.69
C HIS A 41 -0.54 -1.80 -11.33
N VAL A 42 -0.87 -2.47 -10.25
CA VAL A 42 -0.54 -2.05 -8.89
C VAL A 42 0.63 -2.88 -8.39
N SER A 43 1.54 -2.26 -7.67
CA SER A 43 2.61 -2.97 -6.95
C SER A 43 2.39 -2.84 -5.45
N ILE A 44 2.27 -3.97 -4.77
CA ILE A 44 2.24 -4.03 -3.30
C ILE A 44 3.31 -5.01 -2.86
N ILE A 45 4.35 -4.51 -2.25
CA ILE A 45 5.51 -5.30 -1.83
C ILE A 45 5.94 -4.92 -0.41
N GLY A 46 7.05 -5.47 0.03
CA GLY A 46 7.56 -5.24 1.37
C GLY A 46 6.72 -5.91 2.44
N ASN A 47 6.97 -5.55 3.69
CA ASN A 47 6.21 -6.05 4.84
C ASN A 47 4.99 -5.15 5.05
N THR A 48 3.96 -5.37 4.24
CA THR A 48 2.81 -4.49 4.11
C THR A 48 1.53 -5.20 4.46
N LYS A 49 0.75 -4.59 5.38
CA LYS A 49 -0.58 -5.06 5.73
C LYS A 49 -1.63 -4.07 5.26
N VAL A 50 -2.53 -4.54 4.43
CA VAL A 50 -3.68 -3.77 3.92
C VAL A 50 -4.94 -4.33 4.57
N GLY A 51 -5.74 -3.47 5.16
CA GLY A 51 -6.97 -3.84 5.82
C GLY A 51 -8.10 -4.17 4.85
N LYS A 52 -9.33 -3.96 5.32
CA LYS A 52 -10.58 -4.34 4.63
C LYS A 52 -11.16 -3.20 3.81
N ASN A 53 -11.91 -3.54 2.79
CA ASN A 53 -12.74 -2.59 2.02
C ASN A 53 -11.95 -1.43 1.42
N ASN A 54 -10.68 -1.62 1.14
CA ASN A 54 -9.87 -0.61 0.46
C ASN A 54 -10.07 -0.71 -1.05
N LYS A 55 -9.89 0.40 -1.74
CA LYS A 55 -9.85 0.42 -3.19
C LYS A 55 -8.56 1.08 -3.66
N ILE A 56 -7.78 0.31 -4.40
CA ILE A 56 -6.46 0.73 -4.87
C ILE A 56 -6.50 0.81 -6.39
N TYR A 57 -6.20 1.97 -6.93
CA TYR A 57 -6.33 2.31 -8.34
C TYR A 57 -5.04 2.02 -9.12
N PRO A 58 -5.11 1.96 -10.46
CA PRO A 58 -3.97 1.58 -11.29
C PRO A 58 -2.74 2.45 -11.06
N PHE A 59 -1.58 1.82 -11.16
CA PHE A 59 -0.26 2.44 -11.06
C PHE A 59 0.09 2.97 -9.67
N ALA A 60 -0.63 2.58 -8.63
CA ALA A 60 -0.19 2.84 -7.27
C ALA A 60 1.00 1.95 -6.90
N SER A 61 1.96 2.50 -6.15
CA SER A 61 3.14 1.78 -5.68
C SER A 61 3.16 1.81 -4.16
N ILE A 62 2.96 0.65 -3.55
CA ILE A 62 2.77 0.53 -2.11
C ILE A 62 3.82 -0.40 -1.53
N GLY A 63 4.59 0.09 -0.56
CA GLY A 63 5.56 -0.72 0.17
C GLY A 63 6.94 -0.81 -0.47
N ASN A 64 7.23 -0.04 -1.51
CA ASN A 64 8.57 0.04 -2.07
C ASN A 64 9.53 0.77 -1.12
N ASP A 65 10.81 0.64 -1.38
CA ASP A 65 11.87 1.17 -0.54
C ASP A 65 11.67 2.64 -0.22
N PRO A 66 11.90 3.04 1.03
CA PRO A 66 11.87 4.45 1.41
C PRO A 66 12.86 5.29 0.61
N GLN A 67 12.46 6.53 0.32
CA GLN A 67 13.34 7.52 -0.30
C GLN A 67 14.23 8.16 0.76
N ASP A 68 15.08 7.38 1.38
CA ASP A 68 16.00 7.81 2.41
C ASP A 68 17.39 7.23 2.11
N LEU A 69 18.38 8.10 1.98
CA LEU A 69 19.75 7.68 1.68
C LEU A 69 20.36 6.78 2.75
N LYS A 70 19.80 6.80 3.95
CA LYS A 70 20.25 5.96 5.07
C LYS A 70 19.57 4.57 5.06
N PHE A 71 18.59 4.36 4.20
CA PHE A 71 17.92 3.07 4.11
C PHE A 71 18.88 2.01 3.57
N ASP A 72 19.01 0.92 4.30
CA ASP A 72 20.00 -0.15 4.04
C ASP A 72 19.32 -1.54 3.88
N GLY A 73 18.09 -1.55 3.42
CA GLY A 73 17.35 -2.81 3.23
C GLY A 73 16.84 -3.43 4.53
N GLU A 74 16.81 -2.68 5.62
CA GLU A 74 16.30 -3.16 6.91
C GLU A 74 14.81 -3.53 6.82
N VAL A 75 14.39 -4.48 7.65
CA VAL A 75 13.00 -4.94 7.70
C VAL A 75 12.17 -3.93 8.49
N THR A 76 11.30 -3.23 7.80
CA THR A 76 10.37 -2.26 8.39
C THR A 76 8.97 -2.53 7.89
N LYS A 77 7.97 -1.82 8.41
CA LYS A 77 6.56 -2.15 8.19
C LYS A 77 5.78 -1.00 7.59
N LEU A 78 4.74 -1.37 6.86
CA LEU A 78 3.68 -0.48 6.41
C LEU A 78 2.34 -1.10 6.79
N GLU A 79 1.50 -0.33 7.48
CA GLU A 79 0.15 -0.75 7.82
C GLU A 79 -0.87 0.24 7.24
N ILE A 80 -1.84 -0.28 6.52
CA ILE A 80 -2.95 0.48 5.96
C ILE A 80 -4.24 -0.07 6.54
N GLY A 81 -5.05 0.80 7.13
CA GLY A 81 -6.32 0.43 7.73
C GLY A 81 -7.40 0.10 6.71
N ASP A 82 -8.65 0.45 7.05
CA ASP A 82 -9.83 0.04 6.30
C ASP A 82 -10.48 1.21 5.55
N ASN A 83 -11.24 0.90 4.52
CA ASN A 83 -12.11 1.85 3.78
C ASN A 83 -11.35 3.03 3.17
N ASN A 84 -10.13 2.81 2.75
CA ASN A 84 -9.33 3.85 2.09
C ASN A 84 -9.46 3.78 0.58
N LYS A 85 -9.36 4.92 -0.08
CA LYS A 85 -9.23 5.03 -1.53
C LYS A 85 -7.84 5.57 -1.86
N ILE A 86 -7.06 4.74 -2.53
CA ILE A 86 -5.69 5.06 -2.94
C ILE A 86 -5.69 5.18 -4.44
N ARG A 87 -5.61 6.41 -4.93
CA ARG A 87 -5.77 6.72 -6.35
C ARG A 87 -4.49 6.44 -7.16
N GLU A 88 -4.59 6.68 -8.44
CA GLU A 88 -3.53 6.42 -9.41
C GLU A 88 -2.23 7.15 -9.05
N TYR A 89 -1.11 6.49 -9.25
CA TYR A 89 0.23 7.04 -9.02
C TYR A 89 0.53 7.47 -7.58
N VAL A 90 -0.28 7.05 -6.63
CA VAL A 90 0.04 7.24 -5.21
C VAL A 90 1.22 6.34 -4.86
N THR A 91 2.16 6.87 -4.09
CA THR A 91 3.30 6.11 -3.58
C THR A 91 3.31 6.15 -2.06
N ILE A 92 3.53 4.99 -1.43
CA ILE A 92 3.54 4.85 0.03
C ILE A 92 4.75 4.00 0.39
N ASN A 93 5.62 4.54 1.24
CA ASN A 93 6.82 3.84 1.68
C ASN A 93 6.65 3.27 3.09
N PRO A 94 7.32 2.15 3.41
CA PRO A 94 7.36 1.63 4.77
C PRO A 94 8.22 2.51 5.66
N GLY A 95 8.29 2.19 6.95
CA GLY A 95 9.13 2.89 7.90
C GLY A 95 10.62 2.69 7.65
N THR A 96 11.43 3.44 8.39
CA THR A 96 12.88 3.29 8.42
C THR A 96 13.35 2.98 9.83
N LYS A 97 14.52 2.38 9.96
CA LYS A 97 15.11 2.05 11.26
C LYS A 97 15.24 3.30 12.15
N GLY A 98 15.67 4.40 11.56
CA GLY A 98 15.87 5.65 12.30
C GLY A 98 14.60 6.41 12.65
N GLY A 99 13.51 6.15 11.92
CA GLY A 99 12.23 6.86 12.10
C GLY A 99 11.17 6.12 12.89
N GLY A 100 11.47 4.93 13.38
CA GLY A 100 10.53 4.14 14.17
C GLY A 100 10.09 2.82 13.55
N GLY A 101 10.42 2.60 12.29
CA GLY A 101 10.23 1.30 11.62
C GLY A 101 8.81 1.04 11.12
N LEU A 102 7.92 2.01 11.17
CA LEU A 102 6.52 1.84 10.77
C LEU A 102 5.96 3.10 10.11
N THR A 103 5.38 2.92 8.94
CA THR A 103 4.45 3.88 8.34
C THR A 103 3.04 3.36 8.57
N LYS A 104 2.16 4.18 9.13
CA LYS A 104 0.80 3.75 9.49
C LYS A 104 -0.25 4.70 8.92
N ILE A 105 -1.25 4.11 8.27
CA ILE A 105 -2.39 4.80 7.70
C ILE A 105 -3.64 4.26 8.36
N GLY A 106 -4.49 5.15 8.83
CA GLY A 106 -5.76 4.82 9.47
C GLY A 106 -6.85 4.42 8.49
N ASN A 107 -8.08 4.86 8.77
CA ASN A 107 -9.28 4.45 8.04
C ASN A 107 -9.96 5.61 7.35
N ASN A 108 -10.76 5.31 6.33
CA ASN A 108 -11.62 6.27 5.64
C ASN A 108 -10.85 7.44 5.02
N CYS A 109 -9.66 7.20 4.53
CA CYS A 109 -8.82 8.21 3.88
C CYS A 109 -9.03 8.21 2.37
N LEU A 110 -8.73 9.35 1.75
CA LEU A 110 -8.64 9.49 0.31
C LEU A 110 -7.29 10.11 -0.05
N PHE A 111 -6.49 9.37 -0.80
CA PHE A 111 -5.23 9.87 -1.33
C PHE A 111 -5.39 10.09 -2.84
N MET A 112 -5.48 11.35 -3.23
CA MET A 112 -5.71 11.72 -4.62
C MET A 112 -4.46 11.47 -5.48
N VAL A 113 -4.62 11.54 -6.78
CA VAL A 113 -3.62 11.20 -7.79
C VAL A 113 -2.26 11.81 -7.46
N SER A 114 -1.22 10.97 -7.50
CA SER A 114 0.19 11.35 -7.31
C SER A 114 0.53 11.92 -5.93
N SER A 115 -0.31 11.72 -4.92
CA SER A 115 0.10 12.04 -3.55
C SER A 115 1.12 11.03 -3.04
N HIS A 116 1.93 11.42 -2.06
CA HIS A 116 3.00 10.60 -1.51
C HIS A 116 2.94 10.56 0.01
N ILE A 117 3.08 9.37 0.57
CA ILE A 117 3.24 9.16 2.01
C ILE A 117 4.63 8.62 2.24
N ALA A 118 5.49 9.45 2.81
CA ALA A 118 6.87 9.11 3.09
C ALA A 118 6.99 8.13 4.26
N HIS A 119 8.20 7.64 4.42
CA HIS A 119 8.55 6.72 5.50
C HIS A 119 8.24 7.32 6.88
N ASP A 120 7.84 6.45 7.79
CA ASP A 120 7.60 6.76 9.20
C ASP A 120 6.46 7.78 9.45
N CYS A 121 5.66 8.10 8.44
CA CYS A 121 4.49 8.94 8.62
C CYS A 121 3.38 8.20 9.36
N LEU A 122 2.66 8.93 10.20
CA LEU A 122 1.41 8.49 10.81
C LEU A 122 0.27 9.31 10.20
N VAL A 123 -0.60 8.63 9.46
CA VAL A 123 -1.79 9.24 8.87
C VAL A 123 -3.01 8.72 9.65
N GLU A 124 -3.72 9.62 10.28
CA GLU A 124 -4.90 9.25 11.07
C GLU A 124 -6.13 9.01 10.19
N ASP A 125 -7.27 8.78 10.82
CA ASP A 125 -8.51 8.53 10.09
C ASP A 125 -9.03 9.78 9.38
N ASN A 126 -9.77 9.56 8.30
CA ASN A 126 -10.50 10.61 7.56
C ASN A 126 -9.61 11.70 6.94
N VAL A 127 -8.37 11.35 6.62
CA VAL A 127 -7.44 12.27 5.98
C VAL A 127 -7.68 12.29 4.46
N ILE A 128 -7.68 13.47 3.89
CA ILE A 128 -7.73 13.67 2.44
C ILE A 128 -6.44 14.37 2.01
N LEU A 129 -5.67 13.73 1.15
CA LEU A 129 -4.53 14.35 0.49
C LEU A 129 -4.94 14.76 -0.92
N ALA A 130 -4.78 16.03 -1.24
CA ALA A 130 -5.05 16.54 -2.59
C ALA A 130 -3.99 16.02 -3.59
N ASN A 131 -4.24 16.23 -4.86
CA ASN A 131 -3.31 15.82 -5.92
C ASN A 131 -1.90 16.38 -5.68
N ASN A 132 -0.90 15.53 -5.87
CA ASN A 132 0.51 15.86 -5.77
C ASN A 132 0.99 16.33 -4.39
N VAL A 133 0.22 16.09 -3.34
CA VAL A 133 0.64 16.45 -1.97
C VAL A 133 1.63 15.42 -1.45
N PRO A 134 2.84 15.83 -1.03
CA PRO A 134 3.75 14.95 -0.31
C PRO A 134 3.60 15.13 1.20
N LEU A 135 3.66 14.02 1.93
CA LEU A 135 3.79 14.05 3.38
C LEU A 135 5.23 13.76 3.79
#